data_f9a8696c43a81c8149b619d2d8d6d110
#
_entry.id   f9a8696c43a81c8149b619d2d8d6d110
#
_cell.length_a   1.000
_cell.length_b   1.000
_cell.length_c   1.000
_cell.angle_alpha   90.00
_cell.angle_beta   90.00
_cell.angle_gamma   90.00
#
_symmetry.space_group_name_H-M   'P 1'
#
loop_
_entity.id
_entity.type
_entity.pdbx_description
1 polymer ?
#
loop_
_entity_poly.entity_id
_entity_poly.type
_entity_poly.pdbx_seq_one_letter_code
_entity_poly.pdbx_strand_id
1 'polypeptide(L)'
;LDVKFLMTQGDPALAGSSPRHIGSLPTSREDLFKYDLIIIGDVPAGYFNNDQIELMDELIKERGGSLMMLAGPVAAPTSYKDTVIADILPVKIGAGSWNPIANGTHPIVTSDGRLSQSTSLSLSDDTTDRIWQKVNRMHQLPPLDGAKSGATVLLSHSGSPEGFDQYPLVAWHRYGTGKSLFVGTEDLWRMRLEVGDRYHARFWGQTIQFLTLSRLLGQNKQITIETDRASFSEGDT
;
A
#
# COMPACT_ATOMS: atom_id res chain seq x y z
N LEU A 1 12.00 13.17 -4.58
CA LEU A 1 10.97 12.98 -3.56
C LEU A 1 11.32 13.81 -2.33
N ASP A 2 10.41 14.65 -1.88
CA ASP A 2 10.46 15.24 -0.54
C ASP A 2 9.70 14.31 0.40
N VAL A 3 10.39 13.76 1.40
CA VAL A 3 9.83 12.77 2.33
C VAL A 3 9.90 13.32 3.74
N LYS A 4 8.77 13.27 4.44
CA LYS A 4 8.67 13.58 5.87
C LYS A 4 8.44 12.29 6.65
N PHE A 5 9.06 12.19 7.81
CA PHE A 5 8.94 11.05 8.72
C PHE A 5 8.26 11.49 10.00
N LEU A 6 7.23 10.75 10.39
CA LEU A 6 6.56 10.86 11.67
C LEU A 6 6.80 9.56 12.44
N MET A 7 7.52 9.65 13.54
CA MET A 7 7.82 8.50 14.40
C MET A 7 6.96 8.56 15.66
N THR A 8 6.09 7.56 15.83
CA THR A 8 5.12 7.52 16.94
C THR A 8 5.75 7.17 18.29
N GLN A 9 6.93 6.54 18.28
CA GLN A 9 7.67 6.10 19.47
C GLN A 9 9.14 6.58 19.44
N GLY A 10 9.43 7.61 18.64
CA GLY A 10 10.76 8.18 18.55
C GLY A 10 11.06 9.16 19.69
N ASP A 11 12.36 9.41 19.93
CA ASP A 11 12.78 10.49 20.83
C ASP A 11 12.24 11.83 20.30
N PRO A 12 11.51 12.62 21.12
CA PRO A 12 11.01 13.93 20.72
C PRO A 12 12.11 14.88 20.19
N ALA A 13 13.36 14.71 20.62
CA ALA A 13 14.51 15.45 20.09
C ALA A 13 14.76 15.19 18.58
N LEU A 14 14.31 14.07 18.05
CA LEU A 14 14.42 13.77 16.61
C LEU A 14 13.56 14.69 15.76
N ALA A 15 12.40 15.14 16.25
CA ALA A 15 11.53 16.07 15.53
C ALA A 15 12.23 17.41 15.21
N GLY A 16 13.20 17.80 16.02
CA GLY A 16 14.02 19.00 15.78
C GLY A 16 15.36 18.76 15.08
N SER A 17 15.77 17.51 14.89
CA SER A 17 17.09 17.15 14.39
C SER A 17 17.24 17.27 12.86
N SER A 18 16.14 17.26 12.12
CA SER A 18 16.13 17.33 10.66
C SER A 18 14.81 17.88 10.14
N PRO A 19 14.81 18.70 9.09
CA PRO A 19 13.58 19.18 8.46
C PRO A 19 12.70 18.08 7.87
N ARG A 20 13.20 16.83 7.80
CA ARG A 20 12.44 15.67 7.37
C ARG A 20 11.64 15.01 8.49
N HIS A 21 11.98 15.26 9.76
CA HIS A 21 11.22 14.73 10.89
C HIS A 21 10.17 15.72 11.33
N ILE A 22 8.91 15.28 11.36
CA ILE A 22 7.77 16.06 11.86
C ILE A 22 7.28 15.46 13.18
N GLY A 23 6.88 16.32 14.11
CA GLY A 23 6.42 15.88 15.45
C GLY A 23 4.98 15.39 15.46
N SER A 24 4.16 15.79 14.48
CA SER A 24 2.78 15.38 14.35
C SER A 24 2.31 15.45 12.90
N LEU A 25 1.27 14.69 12.57
CA LEU A 25 0.58 14.87 11.29
C LEU A 25 -0.07 16.27 11.26
N PRO A 26 0.03 17.01 10.14
CA PRO A 26 -0.63 18.31 10.03
C PRO A 26 -2.13 18.24 10.31
N THR A 27 -2.65 19.26 10.97
CA THR A 27 -4.07 19.39 11.33
C THR A 27 -4.81 20.42 10.47
N SER A 28 -4.12 21.08 9.55
CA SER A 28 -4.73 22.01 8.59
C SER A 28 -4.79 21.41 7.18
N ARG A 29 -5.84 21.78 6.43
CA ARG A 29 -5.94 21.46 5.00
C ARG A 29 -4.74 21.98 4.21
N GLU A 30 -4.33 23.21 4.49
CA GLU A 30 -3.24 23.88 3.79
C GLU A 30 -1.94 23.08 3.88
N ASP A 31 -1.65 22.49 5.03
CA ASP A 31 -0.40 21.76 5.23
C ASP A 31 -0.52 20.29 4.83
N LEU A 32 -1.64 19.61 5.16
CA LEU A 32 -1.81 18.20 4.81
C LEU A 32 -1.92 17.98 3.29
N PHE A 33 -2.60 18.90 2.58
CA PHE A 33 -2.82 18.75 1.14
C PHE A 33 -1.59 19.05 0.29
N LYS A 34 -0.46 19.43 0.89
CA LYS A 34 0.84 19.48 0.20
C LYS A 34 1.42 18.08 -0.06
N TYR A 35 0.94 17.06 0.65
CA TYR A 35 1.40 15.68 0.46
C TYR A 35 0.64 14.98 -0.67
N ASP A 36 1.37 14.28 -1.52
CA ASP A 36 0.81 13.46 -2.60
C ASP A 36 0.47 12.05 -2.15
N LEU A 37 1.20 11.57 -1.14
CA LEU A 37 1.07 10.22 -0.60
C LEU A 37 1.25 10.23 0.91
N ILE A 38 0.34 9.59 1.62
CA ILE A 38 0.47 9.25 3.04
C ILE A 38 0.78 7.75 3.13
N ILE A 39 1.84 7.41 3.87
CA ILE A 39 2.18 6.01 4.15
C ILE A 39 1.98 5.78 5.65
N ILE A 40 1.06 4.90 5.98
CA ILE A 40 0.81 4.45 7.36
C ILE A 40 1.47 3.09 7.55
N GLY A 41 2.42 3.01 8.45
CA GLY A 41 3.00 1.76 8.92
C GLY A 41 2.14 1.10 10.01
N ASP A 42 2.77 0.28 10.84
CA ASP A 42 2.10 -0.42 11.94
C ASP A 42 1.84 0.52 13.14
N VAL A 43 1.00 1.54 12.93
CA VAL A 43 0.65 2.59 13.89
C VAL A 43 -0.81 2.40 14.32
N PRO A 44 -1.12 2.47 15.62
CA PRO A 44 -2.50 2.41 16.10
C PRO A 44 -3.38 3.54 15.55
N ALA A 45 -4.63 3.23 15.19
CA ALA A 45 -5.58 4.23 14.71
C ALA A 45 -5.78 5.39 15.71
N GLY A 46 -5.77 5.10 17.01
CA GLY A 46 -5.90 6.08 18.09
C GLY A 46 -4.73 7.08 18.20
N TYR A 47 -3.67 6.92 17.41
CA TYR A 47 -2.62 7.93 17.28
C TYR A 47 -3.11 9.18 16.54
N PHE A 48 -4.05 9.01 15.64
CA PHE A 48 -4.67 10.10 14.88
C PHE A 48 -5.99 10.51 15.54
N ASN A 49 -6.24 11.79 15.63
CA ASN A 49 -7.55 12.28 16.03
C ASN A 49 -8.54 12.23 14.84
N ASN A 50 -9.83 12.41 15.14
CA ASN A 50 -10.88 12.33 14.11
C ASN A 50 -10.69 13.34 12.99
N ASP A 51 -10.32 14.58 13.31
CA ASP A 51 -10.10 15.64 12.33
C ASP A 51 -8.98 15.27 11.36
N GLN A 52 -7.90 14.65 11.85
CA GLN A 52 -6.80 14.17 11.00
C GLN A 52 -7.23 13.04 10.09
N ILE A 53 -8.06 12.12 10.59
CA ILE A 53 -8.61 11.01 9.77
C ILE A 53 -9.54 11.57 8.68
N GLU A 54 -10.40 12.52 9.00
CA GLU A 54 -11.28 13.19 8.04
C GLU A 54 -10.48 13.97 6.98
N LEU A 55 -9.41 14.66 7.39
CA LEU A 55 -8.52 15.34 6.45
C LEU A 55 -7.77 14.38 5.53
N MET A 56 -7.39 13.19 6.01
CA MET A 56 -6.83 12.14 5.14
C MET A 56 -7.87 11.66 4.13
N ASP A 57 -9.12 11.43 4.56
CA ASP A 57 -10.21 11.05 3.65
C ASP A 57 -10.41 12.12 2.56
N GLU A 58 -10.55 13.39 2.94
CA GLU A 58 -10.71 14.51 2.00
C GLU A 58 -9.52 14.60 1.01
N LEU A 59 -8.28 14.44 1.50
CA LEU A 59 -7.09 14.46 0.65
C LEU A 59 -7.16 13.39 -0.44
N ILE A 60 -7.57 12.17 -0.08
CA ILE A 60 -7.57 11.05 -1.02
C ILE A 60 -8.79 11.12 -1.93
N LYS A 61 -9.98 11.29 -1.34
CA LYS A 61 -11.25 11.22 -2.05
C LYS A 61 -11.48 12.40 -2.99
N GLU A 62 -11.11 13.61 -2.57
CA GLU A 62 -11.44 14.84 -3.29
C GLU A 62 -10.25 15.50 -3.97
N ARG A 63 -9.06 15.36 -3.40
CA ARG A 63 -7.84 16.05 -3.86
C ARG A 63 -6.89 15.16 -4.67
N GLY A 64 -7.26 13.89 -4.87
CA GLY A 64 -6.46 12.95 -5.68
C GLY A 64 -5.15 12.52 -5.03
N GLY A 65 -4.99 12.74 -3.71
CA GLY A 65 -3.90 12.17 -2.95
C GLY A 65 -3.99 10.65 -2.87
N SER A 66 -2.98 10.00 -2.32
CA SER A 66 -2.98 8.55 -2.16
C SER A 66 -2.67 8.12 -0.73
N LEU A 67 -3.20 6.96 -0.35
CA LEU A 67 -2.88 6.28 0.90
C LEU A 67 -2.18 4.95 0.61
N MET A 68 -1.12 4.66 1.34
CA MET A 68 -0.55 3.33 1.40
C MET A 68 -0.50 2.87 2.85
N MET A 69 -1.08 1.70 3.14
CA MET A 69 -0.96 1.07 4.45
C MET A 69 -0.05 -0.15 4.39
N LEU A 70 0.91 -0.20 5.30
CA LEU A 70 1.78 -1.34 5.54
C LEU A 70 1.28 -2.05 6.81
N ALA A 71 0.75 -3.24 6.64
CA ALA A 71 0.24 -4.02 7.78
C ALA A 71 1.38 -4.52 8.66
N GLY A 72 1.16 -4.50 9.95
CA GLY A 72 2.04 -5.07 10.96
C GLY A 72 1.25 -5.63 12.15
N PRO A 73 1.86 -6.53 12.93
CA PRO A 73 1.13 -7.32 13.94
C PRO A 73 0.72 -6.52 15.18
N VAL A 74 1.18 -5.29 15.36
CA VAL A 74 0.90 -4.49 16.55
C VAL A 74 -0.46 -3.80 16.44
N ALA A 75 -0.77 -3.18 15.28
CA ALA A 75 -1.93 -2.32 15.16
C ALA A 75 -2.62 -2.33 13.77
N ALA A 76 -1.86 -2.27 12.68
CA ALA A 76 -2.41 -2.12 11.34
C ALA A 76 -2.62 -3.47 10.64
N PRO A 77 -3.77 -3.74 10.01
CA PRO A 77 -4.90 -2.84 9.80
C PRO A 77 -5.98 -2.92 10.90
N THR A 78 -5.87 -3.84 11.87
CA THR A 78 -6.95 -4.22 12.78
C THR A 78 -7.51 -3.06 13.60
N SER A 79 -6.66 -2.16 14.08
CA SER A 79 -7.10 -0.99 14.86
C SER A 79 -7.89 0.03 14.05
N TYR A 80 -7.89 -0.06 12.72
CA TYR A 80 -8.59 0.86 11.83
C TYR A 80 -9.98 0.37 11.41
N LYS A 81 -10.40 -0.84 11.83
CA LYS A 81 -11.64 -1.50 11.39
C LYS A 81 -12.88 -0.62 11.47
N ASP A 82 -13.00 0.16 12.54
CA ASP A 82 -14.16 1.01 12.80
C ASP A 82 -13.88 2.49 12.52
N THR A 83 -12.97 2.78 11.59
CA THR A 83 -12.60 4.14 11.19
C THR A 83 -12.84 4.34 9.70
N VAL A 84 -12.90 5.60 9.25
CA VAL A 84 -12.99 5.97 7.83
C VAL A 84 -11.81 5.42 7.02
N ILE A 85 -10.65 5.18 7.65
CA ILE A 85 -9.51 4.55 6.97
C ILE A 85 -9.86 3.15 6.47
N ALA A 86 -10.71 2.39 7.18
CA ALA A 86 -11.17 1.10 6.67
C ALA A 86 -11.93 1.24 5.35
N ASP A 87 -12.68 2.33 5.16
CA ASP A 87 -13.40 2.59 3.90
C ASP A 87 -12.43 2.94 2.76
N ILE A 88 -11.34 3.63 3.07
CA ILE A 88 -10.29 4.00 2.12
C ILE A 88 -9.50 2.77 1.64
N LEU A 89 -9.28 1.76 2.49
CA LEU A 89 -8.46 0.59 2.15
C LEU A 89 -9.12 -0.30 1.09
N PRO A 90 -8.33 -0.95 0.20
CA PRO A 90 -8.84 -1.87 -0.83
C PRO A 90 -9.25 -3.24 -0.28
N VAL A 91 -9.11 -3.47 1.02
CA VAL A 91 -9.35 -4.75 1.70
C VAL A 91 -10.45 -4.62 2.74
N LYS A 92 -11.09 -5.73 3.06
CA LYS A 92 -12.04 -5.86 4.17
C LYS A 92 -11.28 -6.37 5.38
N ILE A 93 -11.22 -5.55 6.44
CA ILE A 93 -10.57 -5.94 7.69
C ILE A 93 -11.46 -6.93 8.42
N GLY A 94 -10.97 -8.15 8.60
CA GLY A 94 -11.65 -9.23 9.31
C GLY A 94 -11.63 -9.05 10.82
N ALA A 95 -12.25 -10.00 11.51
CA ALA A 95 -12.18 -10.12 12.96
C ALA A 95 -11.01 -11.05 13.35
N GLY A 96 -10.47 -10.82 14.56
CA GLY A 96 -9.45 -11.70 15.12
C GLY A 96 -8.05 -11.13 15.13
N SER A 97 -7.09 -12.01 15.33
CA SER A 97 -5.66 -11.70 15.39
C SER A 97 -4.95 -12.13 14.09
N TRP A 98 -3.70 -11.76 13.97
CA TRP A 98 -2.84 -12.22 12.89
C TRP A 98 -2.78 -13.74 12.82
N ASN A 99 -2.91 -14.29 11.61
CA ASN A 99 -2.98 -15.72 11.37
C ASN A 99 -1.58 -16.29 11.14
N PRO A 100 -1.07 -17.16 11.99
CA PRO A 100 0.21 -17.82 11.78
C PRO A 100 0.12 -18.82 10.62
N ILE A 101 1.16 -18.87 9.80
CA ILE A 101 1.32 -19.84 8.69
C ILE A 101 2.50 -20.75 9.04
N ALA A 102 2.22 -21.98 9.44
CA ALA A 102 3.22 -22.90 10.00
C ALA A 102 4.46 -23.09 9.12
N ASN A 103 4.28 -23.25 7.82
CA ASN A 103 5.38 -23.43 6.86
C ASN A 103 5.79 -22.14 6.14
N GLY A 104 5.15 -21.02 6.49
CA GLY A 104 5.29 -19.79 5.75
C GLY A 104 4.76 -19.89 4.33
N THR A 105 4.60 -18.75 3.68
CA THR A 105 4.11 -18.64 2.29
C THR A 105 4.91 -17.62 1.52
N HIS A 106 4.98 -17.79 0.19
CA HIS A 106 5.60 -16.82 -0.71
C HIS A 106 4.54 -15.96 -1.39
N PRO A 107 4.89 -14.73 -1.78
CA PRO A 107 4.05 -13.94 -2.66
C PRO A 107 3.85 -14.63 -4.01
N ILE A 108 2.62 -14.58 -4.51
CA ILE A 108 2.26 -15.05 -5.85
C ILE A 108 1.76 -13.85 -6.65
N VAL A 109 2.36 -13.60 -7.80
CA VAL A 109 1.91 -12.57 -8.73
C VAL A 109 0.61 -13.04 -9.38
N THR A 110 -0.45 -12.23 -9.26
CA THR A 110 -1.74 -12.51 -9.89
C THR A 110 -1.71 -12.19 -11.40
N SER A 111 -2.80 -12.50 -12.12
CA SER A 111 -2.98 -12.03 -13.51
C SER A 111 -2.88 -10.51 -13.61
N ASP A 112 -3.58 -9.79 -12.73
CA ASP A 112 -3.55 -8.32 -12.68
C ASP A 112 -2.18 -7.79 -12.24
N GLY A 113 -1.53 -8.50 -11.32
CA GLY A 113 -0.17 -8.19 -10.90
C GLY A 113 0.84 -8.27 -12.05
N ARG A 114 0.70 -9.21 -12.99
CA ARG A 114 1.58 -9.28 -14.18
C ARG A 114 1.43 -8.07 -15.09
N LEU A 115 0.25 -7.49 -15.14
CA LEU A 115 -0.03 -6.29 -15.94
C LEU A 115 0.40 -4.99 -15.24
N SER A 116 0.67 -5.06 -13.93
CA SER A 116 1.04 -3.89 -13.14
C SER A 116 2.55 -3.65 -13.14
N GLN A 117 2.94 -2.39 -13.37
CA GLN A 117 4.34 -1.98 -13.20
C GLN A 117 4.84 -2.18 -11.77
N SER A 118 3.99 -2.00 -10.76
CA SER A 118 4.38 -2.09 -9.34
C SER A 118 5.00 -3.46 -9.01
N THR A 119 4.50 -4.54 -9.59
CA THR A 119 4.97 -5.90 -9.34
C THR A 119 5.94 -6.44 -10.39
N SER A 120 6.14 -5.71 -11.49
CA SER A 120 7.10 -6.06 -12.55
C SER A 120 8.54 -5.79 -12.11
N LEU A 121 9.25 -6.83 -11.69
CA LEU A 121 10.63 -6.73 -11.20
C LEU A 121 11.68 -6.94 -12.31
N SER A 122 11.26 -7.42 -13.48
CA SER A 122 12.11 -7.69 -14.65
C SER A 122 11.33 -7.35 -15.93
N LEU A 123 12.01 -7.35 -17.06
CA LEU A 123 11.40 -7.23 -18.39
C LEU A 123 10.66 -8.51 -18.83
N SER A 124 10.93 -9.64 -18.18
CA SER A 124 10.31 -10.94 -18.44
C SER A 124 9.45 -11.35 -17.27
N ASP A 125 8.21 -11.78 -17.54
CA ASP A 125 7.26 -12.24 -16.54
C ASP A 125 7.78 -13.49 -15.81
N ASP A 126 8.34 -14.46 -16.54
CA ASP A 126 8.94 -15.65 -15.94
C ASP A 126 10.07 -15.31 -14.95
N THR A 127 10.84 -14.26 -15.24
CA THR A 127 11.91 -13.80 -14.36
C THR A 127 11.32 -13.09 -13.16
N THR A 128 10.28 -12.29 -13.35
CA THR A 128 9.54 -11.61 -12.28
C THR A 128 8.93 -12.64 -11.32
N ASP A 129 8.25 -13.67 -11.84
CA ASP A 129 7.66 -14.74 -11.03
C ASP A 129 8.73 -15.48 -10.20
N ARG A 130 9.87 -15.81 -10.82
CA ARG A 130 11.00 -16.46 -10.12
C ARG A 130 11.60 -15.58 -9.02
N ILE A 131 11.64 -14.27 -9.20
CA ILE A 131 12.11 -13.36 -8.17
C ILE A 131 11.13 -13.35 -7.00
N TRP A 132 9.83 -13.23 -7.25
CA TRP A 132 8.81 -13.25 -6.19
C TRP A 132 8.78 -14.58 -5.42
N GLN A 133 8.99 -15.71 -6.08
CA GLN A 133 9.11 -17.03 -5.43
C GLN A 133 10.35 -17.16 -4.52
N LYS A 134 11.36 -16.34 -4.71
CA LYS A 134 12.57 -16.29 -3.86
C LYS A 134 12.48 -15.28 -2.73
N VAL A 135 11.45 -14.44 -2.71
CA VAL A 135 11.21 -13.54 -1.58
C VAL A 135 10.97 -14.37 -0.33
N ASN A 136 11.48 -13.91 0.81
CA ASN A 136 11.32 -14.58 2.10
C ASN A 136 9.88 -15.01 2.35
N ARG A 137 9.73 -16.16 2.99
CA ARG A 137 8.42 -16.63 3.43
C ARG A 137 7.86 -15.72 4.50
N MET A 138 6.59 -15.41 4.37
CA MET A 138 5.80 -14.73 5.38
C MET A 138 5.21 -15.79 6.32
N HIS A 139 5.34 -15.59 7.61
CA HIS A 139 4.89 -16.56 8.62
C HIS A 139 3.59 -16.14 9.31
N GLN A 140 3.10 -14.97 9.04
CA GLN A 140 1.82 -14.47 9.56
C GLN A 140 1.20 -13.46 8.61
N LEU A 141 -0.12 -13.42 8.59
CA LEU A 141 -0.91 -12.53 7.76
C LEU A 141 -2.00 -11.85 8.59
N PRO A 142 -2.38 -10.62 8.24
CA PRO A 142 -3.44 -9.90 8.91
C PRO A 142 -4.80 -10.62 8.75
N PRO A 143 -5.73 -10.45 9.69
CA PRO A 143 -7.09 -10.95 9.53
C PRO A 143 -7.84 -10.12 8.50
N LEU A 144 -8.06 -10.68 7.31
CA LEU A 144 -8.82 -10.04 6.23
C LEU A 144 -9.98 -10.93 5.80
N ASP A 145 -11.13 -10.29 5.50
CA ASP A 145 -12.28 -10.92 4.87
C ASP A 145 -12.23 -10.81 3.33
N GLY A 146 -11.04 -10.56 2.77
CA GLY A 146 -10.77 -10.48 1.34
C GLY A 146 -10.59 -9.06 0.79
N ALA A 147 -10.51 -8.95 -0.52
CA ALA A 147 -10.49 -7.69 -1.22
C ALA A 147 -11.90 -7.09 -1.34
N LYS A 148 -12.00 -5.77 -1.42
CA LYS A 148 -13.25 -5.09 -1.73
C LYS A 148 -13.62 -5.28 -3.20
N SER A 149 -14.93 -5.16 -3.50
CA SER A 149 -15.39 -5.06 -4.89
C SER A 149 -14.74 -3.87 -5.59
N GLY A 150 -14.19 -4.09 -6.77
CA GLY A 150 -13.43 -3.08 -7.52
C GLY A 150 -11.98 -2.90 -7.08
N ALA A 151 -11.50 -3.66 -6.10
CA ALA A 151 -10.09 -3.70 -5.79
C ALA A 151 -9.34 -4.68 -6.71
N THR A 152 -8.14 -4.29 -7.10
CA THR A 152 -7.21 -5.10 -7.89
C THR A 152 -6.17 -5.73 -6.96
N VAL A 153 -6.11 -7.05 -6.91
CA VAL A 153 -5.11 -7.79 -6.14
C VAL A 153 -3.89 -8.01 -7.01
N LEU A 154 -2.75 -7.44 -6.63
CA LEU A 154 -1.49 -7.54 -7.37
C LEU A 154 -0.64 -8.75 -6.94
N LEU A 155 -0.58 -8.97 -5.62
CA LEU A 155 0.07 -10.12 -5.03
C LEU A 155 -0.91 -10.83 -4.10
N SER A 156 -0.96 -12.15 -4.22
CA SER A 156 -1.64 -13.06 -3.29
C SER A 156 -0.63 -13.99 -2.62
N HIS A 157 -1.09 -14.96 -1.87
CA HIS A 157 -0.23 -16.01 -1.32
C HIS A 157 -0.78 -17.41 -1.56
N SER A 158 0.10 -18.42 -1.53
CA SER A 158 -0.29 -19.83 -1.60
C SER A 158 -0.91 -20.27 -0.27
N GLY A 159 -2.10 -20.81 -0.30
CA GLY A 159 -2.81 -21.27 0.91
C GLY A 159 -3.84 -20.26 1.41
N SER A 160 -4.52 -19.59 0.48
CA SER A 160 -5.71 -18.81 0.81
C SER A 160 -6.68 -19.67 1.62
N PRO A 161 -7.29 -19.12 2.69
CA PRO A 161 -8.35 -19.81 3.42
C PRO A 161 -9.44 -20.31 2.46
N GLU A 162 -10.09 -21.40 2.79
CA GLU A 162 -11.24 -21.89 2.01
C GLU A 162 -12.26 -20.76 1.81
N GLY A 163 -12.63 -20.51 0.55
CA GLY A 163 -13.57 -19.46 0.18
C GLY A 163 -12.96 -18.17 -0.39
N PHE A 164 -11.63 -18.07 -0.47
CA PHE A 164 -10.95 -16.95 -1.13
C PHE A 164 -10.18 -17.42 -2.36
N ASP A 165 -10.57 -17.00 -3.54
CA ASP A 165 -9.82 -17.29 -4.78
C ASP A 165 -8.43 -16.64 -4.74
N GLN A 166 -8.32 -15.45 -4.11
CA GLN A 166 -7.07 -14.71 -3.94
C GLN A 166 -7.09 -13.92 -2.63
N TYR A 167 -6.25 -14.31 -1.67
CA TYR A 167 -6.05 -13.51 -0.45
C TYR A 167 -5.18 -12.30 -0.78
N PRO A 168 -5.63 -11.05 -0.51
CA PRO A 168 -4.91 -9.84 -0.92
C PRO A 168 -3.68 -9.60 -0.06
N LEU A 169 -2.50 -9.93 -0.60
CA LEU A 169 -1.23 -9.57 0.02
C LEU A 169 -0.81 -8.14 -0.36
N VAL A 170 -0.93 -7.79 -1.63
CA VAL A 170 -0.82 -6.41 -2.12
C VAL A 170 -2.02 -6.15 -3.01
N ALA A 171 -2.81 -5.17 -2.64
CA ALA A 171 -3.99 -4.79 -3.39
C ALA A 171 -4.13 -3.27 -3.44
N TRP A 172 -4.76 -2.76 -4.48
CA TRP A 172 -5.08 -1.36 -4.60
C TRP A 172 -6.48 -1.15 -5.16
N HIS A 173 -7.03 0.05 -4.99
CA HIS A 173 -8.23 0.51 -5.68
C HIS A 173 -8.25 2.04 -5.83
N ARG A 174 -9.16 2.53 -6.65
CA ARG A 174 -9.50 3.95 -6.64
C ARG A 174 -10.43 4.26 -5.49
N TYR A 175 -10.18 5.36 -4.81
CA TYR A 175 -11.05 5.90 -3.78
C TYR A 175 -11.31 7.39 -4.07
N GLY A 176 -12.53 7.68 -4.54
CA GLY A 176 -12.82 8.99 -5.09
C GLY A 176 -11.92 9.32 -6.29
N THR A 177 -11.22 10.44 -6.21
CA THR A 177 -10.26 10.88 -7.25
C THR A 177 -8.84 10.34 -7.00
N GLY A 178 -8.56 9.78 -5.82
CA GLY A 178 -7.27 9.26 -5.42
C GLY A 178 -7.14 7.75 -5.49
N LYS A 179 -6.08 7.23 -4.90
CA LYS A 179 -5.75 5.81 -4.88
C LYS A 179 -5.44 5.34 -3.45
N SER A 180 -5.78 4.12 -3.16
CA SER A 180 -5.37 3.46 -1.93
C SER A 180 -4.71 2.13 -2.24
N LEU A 181 -3.61 1.84 -1.56
CA LEU A 181 -2.85 0.59 -1.69
C LEU A 181 -2.62 0.00 -0.31
N PHE A 182 -2.80 -1.30 -0.20
CA PHE A 182 -2.57 -2.08 0.99
C PHE A 182 -1.45 -3.10 0.76
N VAL A 183 -0.54 -3.19 1.71
CA VAL A 183 0.51 -4.21 1.76
C VAL A 183 0.32 -5.01 3.04
N GLY A 184 -0.09 -6.27 2.92
CA GLY A 184 -0.49 -7.15 4.02
C GLY A 184 0.67 -7.81 4.78
N THR A 185 1.87 -7.26 4.68
CA THR A 185 3.04 -7.78 5.39
C THR A 185 4.10 -6.68 5.57
N GLU A 186 4.82 -6.75 6.65
CA GLU A 186 6.03 -5.96 6.83
C GLU A 186 7.29 -6.66 6.28
N ASP A 187 7.23 -7.96 5.99
CA ASP A 187 8.40 -8.77 5.64
C ASP A 187 9.05 -8.44 4.29
N LEU A 188 8.44 -7.59 3.45
CA LEU A 188 8.99 -7.25 2.12
C LEU A 188 10.38 -6.57 2.19
N TRP A 189 10.78 -5.98 3.32
CA TRP A 189 12.14 -5.47 3.48
C TRP A 189 13.20 -6.56 3.32
N ARG A 190 12.84 -7.82 3.61
CA ARG A 190 13.73 -8.99 3.51
C ARG A 190 14.07 -9.35 2.06
N MET A 191 13.32 -8.83 1.07
CA MET A 191 13.69 -8.94 -0.35
C MET A 191 15.15 -8.53 -0.59
N ARG A 192 15.66 -7.56 0.18
CA ARG A 192 17.04 -7.08 0.08
C ARG A 192 18.05 -8.20 0.31
N LEU A 193 17.74 -9.13 1.21
CA LEU A 193 18.62 -10.23 1.60
C LEU A 193 18.58 -11.38 0.59
N GLU A 194 17.39 -11.72 0.07
CA GLU A 194 17.20 -12.92 -0.74
C GLU A 194 17.37 -12.66 -2.24
N VAL A 195 16.84 -11.55 -2.72
CA VAL A 195 16.84 -11.24 -4.16
C VAL A 195 17.63 -9.99 -4.52
N GLY A 196 18.00 -9.18 -3.52
CA GLY A 196 18.88 -8.02 -3.63
C GLY A 196 18.16 -6.67 -3.63
N ASP A 197 18.92 -5.65 -3.23
CA ASP A 197 18.45 -4.26 -3.05
C ASP A 197 17.76 -3.69 -4.28
N ARG A 198 18.22 -4.04 -5.48
CA ARG A 198 17.68 -3.50 -6.74
C ARG A 198 16.20 -3.84 -6.94
N TYR A 199 15.78 -5.04 -6.55
CA TYR A 199 14.38 -5.48 -6.71
C TYR A 199 13.49 -4.87 -5.65
N HIS A 200 13.98 -4.76 -4.43
CA HIS A 200 13.31 -4.03 -3.37
C HIS A 200 13.11 -2.54 -3.75
N ALA A 201 14.17 -1.87 -4.19
CA ALA A 201 14.10 -0.48 -4.62
C ALA A 201 13.16 -0.30 -5.84
N ARG A 202 13.16 -1.26 -6.78
CA ARG A 202 12.29 -1.23 -7.94
C ARG A 202 10.83 -1.35 -7.54
N PHE A 203 10.47 -2.33 -6.70
CA PHE A 203 9.10 -2.50 -6.19
C PHE A 203 8.58 -1.22 -5.54
N TRP A 204 9.30 -0.70 -4.56
CA TRP A 204 8.87 0.50 -3.84
C TRP A 204 8.87 1.74 -4.72
N GLY A 205 9.87 1.92 -5.57
CA GLY A 205 9.95 3.04 -6.49
C GLY A 205 8.77 3.08 -7.48
N GLN A 206 8.45 1.94 -8.08
CA GLN A 206 7.32 1.82 -9.01
C GLN A 206 5.97 1.98 -8.28
N THR A 207 5.84 1.42 -7.08
CA THR A 207 4.62 1.55 -6.27
C THR A 207 4.37 3.01 -5.85
N ILE A 208 5.39 3.72 -5.38
CA ILE A 208 5.28 5.13 -5.04
C ILE A 208 4.96 5.96 -6.29
N GLN A 209 5.64 5.70 -7.41
CA GLN A 209 5.36 6.37 -8.68
C GLN A 209 3.92 6.15 -9.13
N PHE A 210 3.42 4.93 -9.08
CA PHE A 210 2.04 4.59 -9.41
C PHE A 210 1.02 5.37 -8.56
N LEU A 211 1.30 5.52 -7.27
CA LEU A 211 0.41 6.22 -6.35
C LEU A 211 0.44 7.74 -6.51
N THR A 212 1.58 8.32 -6.92
CA THR A 212 1.75 9.79 -6.93
C THR A 212 1.60 10.41 -8.32
N LEU A 213 1.82 9.64 -9.40
CA LEU A 213 1.94 10.17 -10.75
C LEU A 213 0.68 10.90 -11.23
N SER A 214 -0.50 10.36 -10.95
CA SER A 214 -1.78 10.95 -11.38
C SER A 214 -1.98 12.35 -10.83
N ARG A 215 -1.67 12.57 -9.56
CA ARG A 215 -1.79 13.88 -8.93
C ARG A 215 -0.75 14.87 -9.46
N LEU A 216 0.49 14.41 -9.63
CA LEU A 216 1.57 15.24 -10.18
C LEU A 216 1.29 15.69 -11.61
N LEU A 217 0.67 14.82 -12.42
CA LEU A 217 0.28 15.14 -13.79
C LEU A 217 -1.04 15.93 -13.85
N GLY A 218 -1.94 15.71 -12.91
CA GLY A 218 -3.30 16.28 -12.88
C GLY A 218 -3.37 17.74 -12.43
N GLN A 219 -2.36 18.28 -11.78
CA GLN A 219 -2.37 19.67 -11.27
C GLN A 219 -2.51 20.73 -12.37
N ASN A 220 -2.31 20.38 -13.65
CA ASN A 220 -2.39 21.31 -14.78
C ASN A 220 -3.26 20.83 -15.95
N LYS A 221 -4.07 19.78 -15.80
CA LYS A 221 -4.86 19.23 -16.92
C LYS A 221 -6.33 19.09 -16.54
N GLN A 222 -7.21 19.59 -17.44
CA GLN A 222 -8.67 19.43 -17.31
C GLN A 222 -9.12 17.97 -17.52
N ILE A 223 -8.31 17.13 -18.15
CA ILE A 223 -8.58 15.72 -18.41
C ILE A 223 -7.29 14.94 -18.21
N THR A 224 -7.34 13.90 -17.35
CA THR A 224 -6.26 12.93 -17.19
C THR A 224 -6.77 11.58 -17.69
N ILE A 225 -6.06 10.98 -18.64
CA ILE A 225 -6.30 9.61 -19.10
C ILE A 225 -5.19 8.75 -18.50
N GLU A 226 -5.56 7.77 -17.70
CA GLU A 226 -4.64 6.76 -17.16
C GLU A 226 -5.05 5.38 -17.63
N THR A 227 -4.06 4.55 -17.91
CA THR A 227 -4.27 3.14 -18.19
C THR A 227 -3.93 2.32 -16.95
N ASP A 228 -4.72 1.33 -16.65
CA ASP A 228 -4.49 0.36 -15.58
C ASP A 228 -3.40 -0.67 -15.92
N ARG A 229 -2.99 -0.71 -17.20
CA ARG A 229 -2.04 -1.68 -17.77
C ARG A 229 -0.89 -0.99 -18.47
N ALA A 230 0.27 -1.65 -18.47
CA ALA A 230 1.47 -1.17 -19.15
C ALA A 230 1.48 -1.48 -20.66
N SER A 231 0.66 -2.43 -21.13
CA SER A 231 0.52 -2.81 -22.54
C SER A 231 -0.90 -3.28 -22.83
N PHE A 232 -1.35 -3.05 -24.07
CA PHE A 232 -2.65 -3.45 -24.57
C PHE A 232 -2.45 -4.26 -25.85
N SER A 233 -3.30 -5.27 -26.08
CA SER A 233 -3.41 -5.94 -27.36
C SER A 233 -4.55 -5.32 -28.18
N GLU A 234 -4.49 -5.46 -29.52
CA GLU A 234 -5.55 -4.99 -30.40
C GLU A 234 -6.87 -5.69 -30.04
N GLY A 235 -7.88 -4.91 -29.65
CA GLY A 235 -9.21 -5.41 -29.23
C GLY A 235 -9.44 -5.41 -27.71
N ASP A 236 -8.48 -5.04 -26.88
CA ASP A 236 -8.69 -4.82 -25.43
C ASP A 236 -9.64 -3.61 -25.22
N THR A 237 -10.61 -3.77 -24.29
CA THR A 237 -11.58 -2.73 -23.90
C THR A 237 -11.39 -2.35 -22.44
#